data_b6a6bd746a6149d1965e4c631c392447
#
_entry.id   b6a6bd746a6149d1965e4c631c392447
#
_cell.length_a   1.000
_cell.length_b   1.000
_cell.length_c   1.000
_cell.angle_alpha   90.00
_cell.angle_beta   90.00
_cell.angle_gamma   90.00
#
_symmetry.space_group_name_H-M   'P 1'
#
loop_
_entity.id
_entity.type
_entity.pdbx_description
1 polymer ?
#
loop_
_entity_poly.entity_id
_entity_poly.type
_entity_poly.pdbx_seq_one_letter_code
_entity_poly.pdbx_strand_id
1 'polypeptide(L)'
;MAELITVEDPADPRLGDYTDLTDVELRRRREPAEGLFIAEGEKVIRRARDAGYAMRSMLLSAKWVDAMRDVIDASPAPVYVVDPRLAERVTGYHVHRGALASMQRRPLPEAAELVATARRVVVMESVNDHTNIGAIFRSAAALGMDAVLLSPDCADPLYRRSVKVSMGAVFSVPYARLDPWPRSLGTLREAGFTLLALTPDEKATALDEAAPHRMDRVALMLGAEGEGLSRRALAAADEWVRIPMSHGVDSLNVGAAAAVAFYAVATGRPGT
;
A
#
# COMPACT_ATOMS: atom_id res chain seq x y z
N MET A 1 29.24 10.21 -2.08
CA MET A 1 29.13 9.44 -0.81
C MET A 1 28.25 10.21 0.13
N ALA A 2 27.35 9.53 0.82
CA ALA A 2 26.52 10.15 1.84
C ALA A 2 27.38 10.71 2.98
N GLU A 3 26.95 11.83 3.54
CA GLU A 3 27.56 12.42 4.72
C GLU A 3 26.98 11.75 5.98
N LEU A 4 27.83 11.18 6.84
CA LEU A 4 27.44 10.67 8.15
C LEU A 4 27.53 11.79 9.17
N ILE A 5 26.40 12.18 9.75
CA ILE A 5 26.29 13.32 10.65
C ILE A 5 25.80 12.83 12.02
N THR A 6 26.64 12.93 13.04
CA THR A 6 26.23 12.66 14.42
C THR A 6 25.32 13.77 14.92
N VAL A 7 24.17 13.43 15.46
CA VAL A 7 23.20 14.38 16.04
C VAL A 7 22.95 14.01 17.50
N GLU A 8 23.10 14.98 18.38
CA GLU A 8 22.94 14.81 19.84
C GLU A 8 21.74 15.59 20.41
N ASP A 9 21.23 16.57 19.66
CA ASP A 9 20.07 17.35 20.06
C ASP A 9 18.80 16.83 19.39
N PRO A 10 17.77 16.37 20.15
CA PRO A 10 16.49 15.94 19.59
C PRO A 10 15.69 17.07 18.95
N ALA A 11 16.00 18.33 19.24
CA ALA A 11 15.38 19.49 18.63
C ALA A 11 16.09 19.95 17.34
N ASP A 12 17.11 19.22 16.88
CA ASP A 12 17.81 19.52 15.65
C ASP A 12 16.82 19.55 14.46
N PRO A 13 16.72 20.67 13.73
CA PRO A 13 15.74 20.82 12.64
C PRO A 13 15.95 19.82 11.50
N ARG A 14 17.16 19.27 11.35
CA ARG A 14 17.45 18.22 10.35
C ARG A 14 16.69 16.92 10.60
N LEU A 15 16.27 16.66 11.85
CA LEU A 15 15.47 15.50 12.24
C LEU A 15 13.96 15.69 11.98
N GLY A 16 13.55 16.83 11.45
CA GLY A 16 12.14 17.18 11.27
C GLY A 16 11.30 16.12 10.57
N ASP A 17 11.80 15.44 9.55
CA ASP A 17 11.07 14.38 8.85
C ASP A 17 10.69 13.20 9.77
N TYR A 18 11.41 13.02 10.88
CA TYR A 18 11.28 11.90 11.81
C TYR A 18 10.52 12.23 13.10
N THR A 19 10.11 13.49 13.30
CA THR A 19 9.40 13.90 14.52
C THR A 19 7.96 13.38 14.53
N ASP A 20 7.48 13.05 15.73
CA ASP A 20 6.07 12.71 15.99
C ASP A 20 5.48 11.64 15.07
N LEU A 21 6.25 10.58 14.77
CA LEU A 21 5.79 9.49 13.88
C LEU A 21 4.60 8.70 14.42
N THR A 22 4.25 8.87 15.69
CA THR A 22 3.08 8.26 16.33
C THR A 22 1.82 9.12 16.22
N ASP A 23 1.94 10.41 15.91
CA ASP A 23 0.79 11.29 15.67
C ASP A 23 0.22 11.05 14.27
N VAL A 24 -0.81 10.21 14.20
CA VAL A 24 -1.44 9.79 12.94
C VAL A 24 -2.03 10.98 12.19
N GLU A 25 -2.72 11.89 12.88
CA GLU A 25 -3.40 13.02 12.24
C GLU A 25 -2.40 14.03 11.67
N LEU A 26 -1.36 14.34 12.42
CA LEU A 26 -0.27 15.20 11.97
C LEU A 26 0.40 14.60 10.73
N ARG A 27 0.78 13.33 10.77
CA ARG A 27 1.51 12.64 9.71
C ARG A 27 0.68 12.48 8.43
N ARG A 28 -0.61 12.19 8.54
CA ARG A 28 -1.54 12.10 7.39
C ARG A 28 -1.65 13.39 6.59
N ARG A 29 -1.53 14.54 7.26
CA ARG A 29 -1.53 15.86 6.59
C ARG A 29 -0.15 16.23 6.07
N ARG A 30 0.86 16.05 6.89
CA ARG A 30 2.22 16.51 6.64
C ARG A 30 2.91 15.73 5.54
N GLU A 31 2.91 14.39 5.60
CA GLU A 31 3.67 13.55 4.67
C GLU A 31 3.28 13.77 3.20
N PRO A 32 1.98 13.80 2.81
CA PRO A 32 1.60 14.13 1.45
C PRO A 32 1.93 15.59 1.06
N ALA A 33 1.68 16.54 1.96
CA ALA A 33 1.92 17.97 1.70
C ALA A 33 3.40 18.29 1.48
N GLU A 34 4.29 17.66 2.23
CA GLU A 34 5.75 17.82 2.10
C GLU A 34 6.35 16.86 1.06
N GLY A 35 5.54 16.00 0.43
CA GLY A 35 5.98 15.06 -0.60
C GLY A 35 6.90 13.97 -0.08
N LEU A 36 6.74 13.54 1.17
CA LEU A 36 7.58 12.51 1.78
C LEU A 36 6.77 11.30 2.30
N PHE A 37 7.46 10.20 2.55
CA PHE A 37 6.99 9.09 3.36
C PHE A 37 8.14 8.44 4.13
N ILE A 38 7.82 7.71 5.19
CA ILE A 38 8.82 7.05 6.04
C ILE A 38 8.87 5.55 5.74
N ALA A 39 10.05 5.09 5.33
CA ALA A 39 10.39 3.68 5.21
C ALA A 39 11.10 3.21 6.49
N GLU A 40 10.56 2.18 7.16
CA GLU A 40 11.09 1.64 8.41
C GLU A 40 11.67 0.24 8.22
N GLY A 41 12.94 0.09 8.54
CA GLY A 41 13.67 -1.17 8.53
C GLY A 41 14.38 -1.47 7.20
N GLU A 42 15.50 -2.20 7.30
CA GLU A 42 16.45 -2.45 6.23
C GLU A 42 15.82 -2.95 4.92
N LYS A 43 14.96 -3.98 5.03
CA LYS A 43 14.32 -4.59 3.84
C LYS A 43 13.39 -3.62 3.12
N VAL A 44 12.65 -2.82 3.90
CA VAL A 44 11.69 -1.84 3.36
C VAL A 44 12.43 -0.70 2.68
N ILE A 45 13.51 -0.20 3.30
CA ILE A 45 14.34 0.87 2.74
C ILE A 45 14.98 0.42 1.42
N ARG A 46 15.55 -0.80 1.37
CA ARG A 46 16.10 -1.34 0.11
C ARG A 46 15.05 -1.47 -0.97
N ARG A 47 13.85 -1.98 -0.63
CA ARG A 47 12.74 -2.09 -1.59
C ARG A 47 12.27 -0.74 -2.11
N ALA A 48 12.23 0.30 -1.27
CA ALA A 48 11.92 1.65 -1.70
C ALA A 48 12.98 2.19 -2.67
N ARG A 49 14.28 2.04 -2.34
CA ARG A 49 15.41 2.40 -3.22
C ARG A 49 15.34 1.65 -4.56
N ASP A 50 15.17 0.33 -4.50
CA ASP A 50 15.16 -0.53 -5.70
C ASP A 50 13.94 -0.24 -6.60
N ALA A 51 12.84 0.23 -6.02
CA ALA A 51 11.69 0.77 -6.74
C ALA A 51 11.91 2.20 -7.27
N GLY A 52 13.09 2.80 -7.05
CA GLY A 52 13.48 4.11 -7.59
C GLY A 52 12.98 5.31 -6.80
N TYR A 53 12.56 5.15 -5.54
CA TYR A 53 12.26 6.29 -4.68
C TYR A 53 13.56 6.96 -4.21
N ALA A 54 13.68 8.27 -4.41
CA ALA A 54 14.81 9.03 -3.93
C ALA A 54 14.77 9.16 -2.40
N MET A 55 15.91 8.89 -1.76
CA MET A 55 16.06 9.10 -0.32
C MET A 55 16.35 10.57 -0.03
N ARG A 56 15.63 11.18 0.92
CA ARG A 56 15.84 12.55 1.41
C ARG A 56 16.88 12.57 2.54
N SER A 57 16.79 11.60 3.43
CA SER A 57 17.72 11.38 4.54
C SER A 57 17.51 9.99 5.14
N MET A 58 18.46 9.56 5.99
CA MET A 58 18.34 8.35 6.80
C MET A 58 18.63 8.69 8.27
N LEU A 59 17.89 8.05 9.18
CA LEU A 59 18.10 8.10 10.63
C LEU A 59 18.39 6.70 11.13
N LEU A 60 19.52 6.50 11.79
CA LEU A 60 19.91 5.20 12.35
C LEU A 60 20.85 5.36 13.56
N SER A 61 21.02 4.28 14.34
CA SER A 61 22.06 4.23 15.36
C SER A 61 23.36 3.65 14.79
N ALA A 62 24.50 4.00 15.42
CA ALA A 62 25.85 3.64 14.94
C ALA A 62 26.02 2.15 14.60
N LYS A 63 25.40 1.24 15.37
CA LYS A 63 25.45 -0.21 15.15
C LYS A 63 24.86 -0.67 13.80
N TRP A 64 24.05 0.17 13.15
CA TRP A 64 23.38 -0.17 11.89
C TRP A 64 24.10 0.41 10.65
N VAL A 65 25.12 1.24 10.84
CA VAL A 65 25.86 1.88 9.73
C VAL A 65 26.43 0.83 8.78
N ASP A 66 27.08 -0.19 9.29
CA ASP A 66 27.68 -1.22 8.45
C ASP A 66 26.63 -2.09 7.75
N ALA A 67 25.54 -2.44 8.43
CA ALA A 67 24.44 -3.20 7.86
C ALA A 67 23.69 -2.45 6.74
N MET A 68 23.76 -1.11 6.73
CA MET A 68 23.12 -0.24 5.74
C MET A 68 24.11 0.37 4.74
N ARG A 69 25.37 -0.07 4.75
CA ARG A 69 26.46 0.50 3.92
C ARG A 69 26.10 0.55 2.44
N ASP A 70 25.51 -0.51 1.91
CA ASP A 70 25.05 -0.60 0.52
C ASP A 70 24.03 0.48 0.13
N VAL A 71 23.17 0.87 1.08
CA VAL A 71 22.16 1.94 0.87
C VAL A 71 22.79 3.31 1.03
N ILE A 72 23.66 3.45 2.02
CA ILE A 72 24.38 4.70 2.32
C ILE A 72 25.25 5.10 1.13
N ASP A 73 26.06 4.18 0.61
CA ASP A 73 26.99 4.45 -0.48
C ASP A 73 26.29 4.70 -1.82
N ALA A 74 25.07 4.17 -1.98
CA ALA A 74 24.26 4.34 -3.19
C ALA A 74 23.48 5.67 -3.24
N SER A 75 23.50 6.50 -2.19
CA SER A 75 22.73 7.74 -2.11
C SER A 75 23.59 8.93 -1.66
N PRO A 76 23.37 10.14 -2.21
CA PRO A 76 24.00 11.36 -1.70
C PRO A 76 23.29 11.93 -0.46
N ALA A 77 22.16 11.36 -0.05
CA ALA A 77 21.35 11.88 1.05
C ALA A 77 22.06 11.79 2.40
N PRO A 78 21.91 12.77 3.29
CA PRO A 78 22.54 12.79 4.59
C PRO A 78 22.06 11.63 5.47
N VAL A 79 22.94 11.09 6.29
CA VAL A 79 22.67 10.02 7.24
C VAL A 79 22.90 10.53 8.66
N TYR A 80 21.82 10.64 9.42
CA TYR A 80 21.85 11.10 10.81
C TYR A 80 22.10 9.90 11.73
N VAL A 81 23.26 9.91 12.38
CA VAL A 81 23.63 8.89 13.35
C VAL A 81 23.28 9.40 14.75
N VAL A 82 22.40 8.68 15.43
CA VAL A 82 21.86 9.08 16.73
C VAL A 82 21.98 7.96 17.77
N ASP A 83 22.00 8.34 19.05
CA ASP A 83 21.80 7.39 20.13
C ASP A 83 20.36 6.82 20.09
N PRO A 84 20.14 5.52 20.43
CA PRO A 84 18.81 4.92 20.44
C PRO A 84 17.77 5.65 21.30
N ARG A 85 18.17 6.25 22.43
CA ARG A 85 17.27 7.03 23.31
C ARG A 85 16.87 8.34 22.64
N LEU A 86 17.80 8.95 21.89
CA LEU A 86 17.51 10.15 21.11
C LEU A 86 16.55 9.82 19.96
N ALA A 87 16.78 8.72 19.26
CA ALA A 87 15.86 8.25 18.21
C ALA A 87 14.43 8.09 18.76
N GLU A 88 14.27 7.47 19.95
CA GLU A 88 12.97 7.30 20.59
C GLU A 88 12.31 8.63 20.95
N ARG A 89 13.07 9.59 21.47
CA ARG A 89 12.56 10.95 21.80
C ARG A 89 12.08 11.70 20.57
N VAL A 90 12.76 11.57 19.45
CA VAL A 90 12.42 12.22 18.18
C VAL A 90 11.20 11.57 17.55
N THR A 91 11.17 10.24 17.47
CA THR A 91 10.14 9.49 16.72
C THR A 91 8.86 9.24 17.53
N GLY A 92 8.93 9.35 18.86
CA GLY A 92 7.83 9.04 19.78
C GLY A 92 7.64 7.53 20.05
N TYR A 93 8.57 6.66 19.59
CA TYR A 93 8.53 5.23 19.86
C TYR A 93 9.92 4.57 19.78
N HIS A 94 10.05 3.39 20.37
CA HIS A 94 11.30 2.64 20.30
C HIS A 94 11.55 2.05 18.91
N VAL A 95 12.61 2.49 18.24
CA VAL A 95 12.96 2.06 16.86
C VAL A 95 13.66 0.70 16.91
N HIS A 96 12.88 -0.38 16.86
CA HIS A 96 13.40 -1.75 16.99
C HIS A 96 14.19 -2.24 15.77
N ARG A 97 13.90 -1.76 14.57
CA ARG A 97 14.44 -2.27 13.29
C ARG A 97 15.53 -1.38 12.67
N GLY A 98 16.21 -0.65 13.49
CA GLY A 98 17.53 -0.09 13.23
C GLY A 98 17.65 1.13 12.34
N ALA A 99 16.86 1.28 11.28
CA ALA A 99 16.95 2.41 10.37
C ALA A 99 15.57 2.91 9.94
N LEU A 100 15.47 4.22 9.82
CA LEU A 100 14.36 4.93 9.20
C LEU A 100 14.91 5.72 8.02
N ALA A 101 14.20 5.76 6.90
CA ALA A 101 14.54 6.64 5.79
C ALA A 101 13.34 7.52 5.44
N SER A 102 13.58 8.81 5.31
CA SER A 102 12.65 9.73 4.68
C SER A 102 12.86 9.63 3.16
N MET A 103 11.78 9.29 2.45
CA MET A 103 11.80 9.04 1.03
C MET A 103 10.92 10.07 0.32
N GLN A 104 11.32 10.50 -0.88
CA GLN A 104 10.56 11.43 -1.71
C GLN A 104 9.40 10.70 -2.38
N ARG A 105 8.16 11.23 -2.24
CA ARG A 105 7.01 10.77 -3.02
C ARG A 105 7.18 11.10 -4.49
N ARG A 106 6.60 10.27 -5.34
CA ARG A 106 6.48 10.52 -6.78
C ARG A 106 5.03 10.83 -7.12
N PRO A 107 4.76 11.57 -8.19
CA PRO A 107 3.41 11.69 -8.74
C PRO A 107 2.82 10.31 -9.00
N LEU A 108 1.53 10.15 -8.74
CA LEU A 108 0.83 8.93 -9.09
C LEU A 108 0.55 8.92 -10.60
N PRO A 109 0.57 7.75 -11.25
CA PRO A 109 0.12 7.61 -12.63
C PRO A 109 -1.39 7.84 -12.71
N GLU A 110 -1.87 8.17 -13.89
CA GLU A 110 -3.29 8.22 -14.17
C GLU A 110 -3.88 6.79 -14.22
N ALA A 111 -5.11 6.63 -13.72
CA ALA A 111 -5.78 5.33 -13.73
C ALA A 111 -5.88 4.74 -15.14
N ALA A 112 -6.15 5.57 -16.15
CA ALA A 112 -6.22 5.16 -17.54
C ALA A 112 -4.92 4.55 -18.05
N GLU A 113 -3.76 5.08 -17.64
CA GLU A 113 -2.45 4.54 -18.01
C GLU A 113 -2.24 3.13 -17.44
N LEU A 114 -2.62 2.94 -16.17
CA LEU A 114 -2.47 1.64 -15.52
C LEU A 114 -3.38 0.58 -16.14
N VAL A 115 -4.65 0.91 -16.39
CA VAL A 115 -5.60 -0.06 -16.94
C VAL A 115 -5.35 -0.38 -18.41
N ALA A 116 -4.63 0.46 -19.15
CA ALA A 116 -4.34 0.19 -20.56
C ALA A 116 -3.61 -1.14 -20.77
N THR A 117 -2.68 -1.49 -19.89
CA THR A 117 -1.85 -2.70 -19.98
C THR A 117 -2.22 -3.78 -18.97
N ALA A 118 -2.94 -3.44 -17.92
CA ALA A 118 -3.34 -4.36 -16.85
C ALA A 118 -4.41 -5.35 -17.33
N ARG A 119 -4.42 -6.52 -16.73
CA ARG A 119 -5.46 -7.57 -16.91
C ARG A 119 -6.18 -7.88 -15.60
N ARG A 120 -5.53 -7.70 -14.48
CA ARG A 120 -6.02 -8.03 -13.13
C ARG A 120 -5.83 -6.84 -12.22
N VAL A 121 -6.92 -6.19 -11.87
CA VAL A 121 -6.91 -4.95 -11.10
C VAL A 121 -7.69 -5.12 -9.81
N VAL A 122 -7.21 -4.49 -8.76
CA VAL A 122 -7.92 -4.34 -7.49
C VAL A 122 -8.51 -2.95 -7.43
N VAL A 123 -9.77 -2.83 -7.07
CA VAL A 123 -10.44 -1.55 -6.79
C VAL A 123 -10.83 -1.54 -5.32
N MET A 124 -10.41 -0.53 -4.57
CA MET A 124 -10.77 -0.38 -3.16
C MET A 124 -11.64 0.85 -2.94
N GLU A 125 -12.77 0.69 -2.25
CA GLU A 125 -13.65 1.77 -1.82
C GLU A 125 -13.56 1.93 -0.30
N SER A 126 -13.21 3.15 0.15
CA SER A 126 -13.26 3.57 1.57
C SER A 126 -12.49 2.67 2.55
N VAL A 127 -11.46 1.96 2.08
CA VAL A 127 -10.60 1.16 2.96
C VAL A 127 -9.67 2.09 3.73
N ASN A 128 -10.02 2.40 4.99
CA ASN A 128 -9.39 3.44 5.81
C ASN A 128 -8.36 2.91 6.81
N ASP A 129 -8.32 1.60 7.08
CA ASP A 129 -7.31 1.01 7.93
C ASP A 129 -6.02 0.75 7.16
N HIS A 130 -4.94 1.37 7.62
CA HIS A 130 -3.61 1.23 7.01
C HIS A 130 -3.06 -0.20 7.07
N THR A 131 -3.51 -1.02 8.03
CA THR A 131 -3.12 -2.43 8.14
C THR A 131 -3.74 -3.21 7.00
N ASN A 132 -5.02 -2.96 6.71
CA ASN A 132 -5.72 -3.60 5.59
C ASN A 132 -5.14 -3.15 4.24
N ILE A 133 -4.88 -1.86 4.06
CA ILE A 133 -4.16 -1.38 2.86
C ILE A 133 -2.84 -2.14 2.68
N GLY A 134 -2.03 -2.22 3.72
CA GLY A 134 -0.74 -2.93 3.66
C GLY A 134 -0.89 -4.43 3.35
N ALA A 135 -1.87 -5.10 3.96
CA ALA A 135 -2.16 -6.52 3.72
C ALA A 135 -2.64 -6.78 2.28
N ILE A 136 -3.53 -5.93 1.77
CA ILE A 136 -4.05 -6.02 0.40
C ILE A 136 -2.91 -5.83 -0.61
N PHE A 137 -2.08 -4.79 -0.46
CA PHE A 137 -0.93 -4.58 -1.36
C PHE A 137 0.06 -5.74 -1.33
N ARG A 138 0.31 -6.32 -0.15
CA ARG A 138 1.18 -7.49 -0.01
C ARG A 138 0.62 -8.69 -0.75
N SER A 139 -0.68 -8.95 -0.61
CA SER A 139 -1.36 -10.05 -1.30
C SER A 139 -1.44 -9.79 -2.80
N ALA A 140 -1.71 -8.55 -3.22
CA ALA A 140 -1.74 -8.16 -4.62
C ALA A 140 -0.39 -8.41 -5.31
N ALA A 141 0.72 -7.98 -4.69
CA ALA A 141 2.06 -8.25 -5.19
C ALA A 141 2.37 -9.75 -5.26
N ALA A 142 2.04 -10.50 -4.20
CA ALA A 142 2.35 -11.94 -4.12
C ALA A 142 1.55 -12.77 -5.11
N LEU A 143 0.31 -12.38 -5.41
CA LEU A 143 -0.62 -13.11 -6.26
C LEU A 143 -0.75 -12.52 -7.67
N GLY A 144 0.11 -11.55 -8.00
CA GLY A 144 0.27 -11.05 -9.36
C GLY A 144 -0.90 -10.23 -9.87
N MET A 145 -1.48 -9.37 -9.02
CA MET A 145 -2.35 -8.29 -9.47
C MET A 145 -1.50 -7.21 -10.14
N ASP A 146 -1.97 -6.69 -11.26
CA ASP A 146 -1.19 -5.77 -12.11
C ASP A 146 -1.25 -4.32 -11.60
N ALA A 147 -2.37 -3.91 -10.98
CA ALA A 147 -2.56 -2.57 -10.44
C ALA A 147 -3.58 -2.54 -9.29
N VAL A 148 -3.50 -1.48 -8.48
CA VAL A 148 -4.47 -1.16 -7.43
C VAL A 148 -5.06 0.22 -7.68
N LEU A 149 -6.38 0.33 -7.69
CA LEU A 149 -7.11 1.58 -7.86
C LEU A 149 -7.87 1.90 -6.57
N LEU A 150 -7.81 3.13 -6.13
CA LEU A 150 -8.29 3.58 -4.83
C LEU A 150 -9.37 4.64 -4.99
N SER A 151 -10.51 4.53 -4.31
CA SER A 151 -11.40 5.67 -4.14
C SER A 151 -10.69 6.82 -3.43
N PRO A 152 -11.16 8.08 -3.56
CA PRO A 152 -10.47 9.24 -3.00
C PRO A 152 -10.28 9.18 -1.48
N ASP A 153 -11.18 8.51 -0.78
CA ASP A 153 -11.25 8.39 0.67
C ASP A 153 -10.49 7.18 1.26
N CYS A 154 -9.91 6.31 0.42
CA CYS A 154 -9.02 5.26 0.92
C CYS A 154 -7.79 5.84 1.64
N ALA A 155 -7.32 5.13 2.66
CA ALA A 155 -6.08 5.46 3.35
C ALA A 155 -4.88 5.47 2.39
N ASP A 156 -3.85 6.20 2.78
CA ASP A 156 -2.63 6.36 1.98
C ASP A 156 -1.76 5.09 2.01
N PRO A 157 -1.48 4.46 0.84
CA PRO A 157 -0.58 3.31 0.77
C PRO A 157 0.85 3.60 1.22
N LEU A 158 1.32 4.84 1.09
CA LEU A 158 2.67 5.24 1.50
C LEU A 158 2.75 5.67 2.97
N TYR A 159 1.63 5.68 3.70
CA TYR A 159 1.70 5.90 5.14
C TYR A 159 2.53 4.79 5.81
N ARG A 160 3.38 5.17 6.77
CA ARG A 160 4.37 4.29 7.41
C ARG A 160 3.83 2.91 7.81
N ARG A 161 2.59 2.83 8.37
CA ARG A 161 1.98 1.57 8.79
C ARG A 161 1.68 0.67 7.58
N SER A 162 1.12 1.20 6.49
CA SER A 162 0.84 0.45 5.26
C SER A 162 2.13 -0.07 4.64
N VAL A 163 3.15 0.78 4.55
CA VAL A 163 4.49 0.41 4.06
C VAL A 163 5.09 -0.72 4.89
N LYS A 164 4.99 -0.64 6.23
CA LYS A 164 5.53 -1.63 7.17
C LYS A 164 4.78 -2.96 7.07
N VAL A 165 3.45 -2.96 7.08
CA VAL A 165 2.61 -4.16 6.99
C VAL A 165 2.79 -4.86 5.65
N SER A 166 2.84 -4.11 4.56
CA SER A 166 3.14 -4.67 3.24
C SER A 166 4.57 -5.17 3.10
N MET A 167 5.43 -4.91 4.08
CA MET A 167 6.88 -5.16 3.98
C MET A 167 7.51 -4.47 2.76
N GLY A 168 6.95 -3.34 2.32
CA GLY A 168 7.36 -2.62 1.12
C GLY A 168 6.83 -3.20 -0.19
N ALA A 169 5.91 -4.17 -0.18
CA ALA A 169 5.27 -4.66 -1.39
C ALA A 169 4.43 -3.58 -2.10
N VAL A 170 4.00 -2.55 -1.37
CA VAL A 170 3.36 -1.35 -1.93
C VAL A 170 4.19 -0.67 -3.03
N PHE A 171 5.49 -0.84 -3.04
CA PHE A 171 6.38 -0.28 -4.07
C PHE A 171 6.42 -1.11 -5.36
N SER A 172 5.94 -2.36 -5.31
CA SER A 172 6.00 -3.31 -6.43
C SER A 172 4.73 -3.34 -7.27
N VAL A 173 3.61 -2.83 -6.76
CA VAL A 173 2.33 -2.80 -7.47
C VAL A 173 1.96 -1.33 -7.72
N PRO A 174 1.87 -0.90 -8.97
CA PRO A 174 1.47 0.46 -9.28
C PRO A 174 0.03 0.73 -8.83
N TYR A 175 -0.25 1.97 -8.41
CA TYR A 175 -1.58 2.35 -7.98
C TYR A 175 -1.93 3.77 -8.39
N ALA A 176 -3.24 4.03 -8.53
CA ALA A 176 -3.80 5.34 -8.84
C ALA A 176 -5.05 5.62 -8.02
N ARG A 177 -5.47 6.89 -7.98
CA ARG A 177 -6.76 7.29 -7.42
C ARG A 177 -7.84 7.30 -8.52
N LEU A 178 -9.04 6.87 -8.17
CA LEU A 178 -10.23 6.96 -9.00
C LEU A 178 -11.08 8.14 -8.55
N ASP A 179 -10.95 9.27 -9.22
CA ASP A 179 -11.71 10.48 -8.95
C ASP A 179 -12.31 11.03 -10.27
N PRO A 180 -13.61 11.37 -10.32
CA PRO A 180 -14.62 11.31 -9.25
C PRO A 180 -15.22 9.91 -9.06
N TRP A 181 -15.36 9.49 -7.81
CA TRP A 181 -15.91 8.18 -7.43
C TRP A 181 -17.44 8.17 -7.38
N PRO A 182 -18.16 7.12 -7.81
CA PRO A 182 -17.67 5.92 -8.52
C PRO A 182 -17.71 6.06 -10.06
N ARG A 183 -17.94 7.28 -10.59
CA ARG A 183 -18.06 7.53 -12.04
C ARG A 183 -16.82 7.08 -12.80
N SER A 184 -15.64 7.24 -12.20
CA SER A 184 -14.34 6.83 -12.77
C SER A 184 -14.18 5.31 -12.98
N LEU A 185 -15.11 4.46 -12.46
CA LEU A 185 -15.19 3.05 -12.85
C LEU A 185 -15.46 2.86 -14.35
N GLY A 186 -16.00 3.88 -15.03
CA GLY A 186 -16.15 3.89 -16.48
C GLY A 186 -14.84 3.63 -17.22
N THR A 187 -13.72 4.16 -16.72
CA THR A 187 -12.38 3.94 -17.31
C THR A 187 -12.03 2.45 -17.40
N LEU A 188 -12.41 1.66 -16.39
CA LEU A 188 -12.20 0.20 -16.40
C LEU A 188 -13.08 -0.48 -17.45
N ARG A 189 -14.35 -0.08 -17.56
CA ARG A 189 -15.27 -0.64 -18.55
C ARG A 189 -14.85 -0.33 -19.97
N GLU A 190 -14.44 0.91 -20.22
CA GLU A 190 -13.90 1.33 -21.52
C GLU A 190 -12.64 0.55 -21.89
N ALA A 191 -11.84 0.15 -20.90
CA ALA A 191 -10.68 -0.72 -21.07
C ALA A 191 -11.04 -2.22 -21.16
N GLY A 192 -12.32 -2.60 -21.13
CA GLY A 192 -12.80 -3.98 -21.31
C GLY A 192 -12.70 -4.86 -20.06
N PHE A 193 -12.67 -4.27 -18.86
CA PHE A 193 -12.69 -5.05 -17.62
C PHE A 193 -14.10 -5.48 -17.26
N THR A 194 -14.23 -6.72 -16.76
CA THR A 194 -15.38 -7.19 -16.00
C THR A 194 -15.20 -6.78 -14.54
N LEU A 195 -16.15 -6.02 -14.00
CA LEU A 195 -16.12 -5.51 -12.63
C LEU A 195 -16.85 -6.48 -11.70
N LEU A 196 -16.12 -7.15 -10.82
CA LEU A 196 -16.64 -8.08 -9.82
C LEU A 196 -16.68 -7.42 -8.45
N ALA A 197 -17.87 -7.19 -7.89
CA ALA A 197 -18.07 -6.65 -6.56
C ALA A 197 -18.03 -7.76 -5.51
N LEU A 198 -17.01 -7.78 -4.65
CA LEU A 198 -16.93 -8.72 -3.54
C LEU A 198 -17.84 -8.24 -2.41
N THR A 199 -18.87 -9.04 -2.11
CA THR A 199 -19.88 -8.75 -1.08
C THR A 199 -20.26 -10.04 -0.34
N PRO A 200 -20.64 -9.98 0.94
CA PRO A 200 -21.16 -11.14 1.66
C PRO A 200 -22.63 -11.47 1.34
N ASP A 201 -23.30 -10.71 0.46
CA ASP A 201 -24.70 -10.92 0.11
C ASP A 201 -24.94 -12.36 -0.39
N GLU A 202 -25.89 -13.06 0.19
CA GLU A 202 -26.23 -14.44 -0.17
C GLU A 202 -26.69 -14.62 -1.63
N LYS A 203 -27.19 -13.54 -2.24
CA LYS A 203 -27.61 -13.54 -3.65
C LYS A 203 -26.43 -13.45 -4.63
N ALA A 204 -25.23 -13.11 -4.13
CA ALA A 204 -24.04 -13.02 -4.95
C ALA A 204 -23.58 -14.44 -5.40
N THR A 205 -23.06 -14.52 -6.60
CA THR A 205 -22.47 -15.77 -7.15
C THR A 205 -21.27 -16.18 -6.30
N ALA A 206 -21.11 -17.47 -6.03
CA ALA A 206 -19.91 -17.95 -5.35
C ALA A 206 -18.67 -17.67 -6.23
N LEU A 207 -17.59 -17.26 -5.62
CA LEU A 207 -16.39 -16.78 -6.33
C LEU A 207 -15.75 -17.86 -7.23
N ASP A 208 -15.84 -19.11 -6.84
CA ASP A 208 -15.40 -20.27 -7.62
C ASP A 208 -16.30 -20.53 -8.83
N GLU A 209 -17.62 -20.33 -8.69
CA GLU A 209 -18.60 -20.45 -9.78
C GLU A 209 -18.44 -19.32 -10.80
N ALA A 210 -18.18 -18.09 -10.33
CA ALA A 210 -17.91 -16.94 -11.21
C ALA A 210 -16.64 -17.12 -12.05
N ALA A 211 -15.74 -18.03 -11.63
CA ALA A 211 -14.52 -18.40 -12.35
C ALA A 211 -13.69 -17.22 -12.89
N PRO A 212 -13.30 -16.25 -12.05
CA PRO A 212 -12.65 -15.00 -12.50
C PRO A 212 -11.30 -15.24 -13.19
N HIS A 213 -10.66 -16.39 -12.97
CA HIS A 213 -9.42 -16.78 -13.62
C HIS A 213 -9.57 -17.00 -15.14
N ARG A 214 -10.81 -17.20 -15.63
CA ARG A 214 -11.12 -17.38 -17.06
C ARG A 214 -11.41 -16.07 -17.77
N MET A 215 -11.60 -14.98 -17.02
CA MET A 215 -11.87 -13.67 -17.60
C MET A 215 -10.59 -13.08 -18.19
N ASP A 216 -10.70 -12.43 -19.34
CA ASP A 216 -9.55 -11.82 -19.99
C ASP A 216 -9.04 -10.62 -19.18
N ARG A 217 -9.94 -9.74 -18.76
CA ARG A 217 -9.65 -8.59 -17.91
C ARG A 217 -10.65 -8.53 -16.76
N VAL A 218 -10.17 -8.54 -15.52
CA VAL A 218 -11.01 -8.55 -14.33
C VAL A 218 -10.57 -7.49 -13.32
N ALA A 219 -11.54 -6.76 -12.78
CA ALA A 219 -11.37 -5.82 -11.68
C ALA A 219 -12.15 -6.33 -10.46
N LEU A 220 -11.43 -6.68 -9.39
CA LEU A 220 -12.05 -7.06 -8.11
C LEU A 220 -12.28 -5.81 -7.26
N MET A 221 -13.52 -5.55 -6.92
CA MET A 221 -13.92 -4.41 -6.09
C MET A 221 -14.09 -4.85 -4.63
N LEU A 222 -13.40 -4.17 -3.73
CA LEU A 222 -13.35 -4.42 -2.30
C LEU A 222 -13.87 -3.18 -1.56
N GLY A 223 -14.78 -3.36 -0.61
CA GLY A 223 -15.32 -2.27 0.21
C GLY A 223 -14.67 -2.17 1.59
N ALA A 224 -15.05 -1.13 2.33
CA ALA A 224 -14.64 -0.91 3.71
C ALA A 224 -15.11 -2.05 4.63
N GLU A 225 -14.42 -2.19 5.78
CA GLU A 225 -14.90 -3.06 6.86
C GLU A 225 -16.22 -2.55 7.43
N GLY A 226 -17.14 -3.46 7.66
CA GLY A 226 -18.48 -3.17 8.18
C GLY A 226 -19.47 -2.79 7.11
N GLU A 227 -19.30 -1.66 6.44
CA GLU A 227 -20.25 -1.15 5.44
C GLU A 227 -20.14 -1.82 4.07
N GLY A 228 -18.97 -2.37 3.75
CA GLY A 228 -18.70 -2.97 2.43
C GLY A 228 -18.64 -1.95 1.31
N LEU A 229 -19.03 -2.36 0.11
CA LEU A 229 -19.17 -1.49 -1.06
C LEU A 229 -20.46 -0.67 -0.99
N SER A 230 -20.38 0.60 -1.36
CA SER A 230 -21.55 1.46 -1.45
C SER A 230 -22.56 0.93 -2.48
N ARG A 231 -23.83 1.29 -2.31
CA ARG A 231 -24.90 0.94 -3.28
C ARG A 231 -24.57 1.42 -4.70
N ARG A 232 -23.88 2.55 -4.84
CA ARG A 232 -23.48 3.10 -6.14
C ARG A 232 -22.35 2.26 -6.77
N ALA A 233 -21.39 1.82 -5.98
CA ALA A 233 -20.32 0.94 -6.45
C ALA A 233 -20.87 -0.44 -6.82
N LEU A 234 -21.76 -1.01 -5.99
CA LEU A 234 -22.46 -2.27 -6.29
C LEU A 234 -23.28 -2.21 -7.57
N ALA A 235 -24.02 -1.11 -7.80
CA ALA A 235 -24.78 -0.89 -9.03
C ALA A 235 -23.88 -0.68 -10.26
N ALA A 236 -22.64 -0.29 -10.07
CA ALA A 236 -21.66 -0.15 -11.12
C ALA A 236 -20.90 -1.45 -11.41
N ALA A 237 -21.05 -2.51 -10.66
CA ALA A 237 -20.43 -3.81 -10.93
C ALA A 237 -21.23 -4.58 -12.00
N ASP A 238 -20.51 -5.41 -12.75
CA ASP A 238 -21.12 -6.30 -13.74
C ASP A 238 -21.68 -7.58 -13.07
N GLU A 239 -21.00 -8.03 -12.00
CA GLU A 239 -21.42 -9.18 -11.21
C GLU A 239 -21.05 -9.00 -9.72
N TRP A 240 -21.92 -9.48 -8.85
CA TRP A 240 -21.65 -9.59 -7.42
C TRP A 240 -21.14 -10.98 -7.11
N VAL A 241 -20.00 -11.05 -6.42
CA VAL A 241 -19.36 -12.30 -6.05
C VAL A 241 -19.16 -12.39 -4.56
N ARG A 242 -19.23 -13.60 -4.00
CA ARG A 242 -19.02 -13.84 -2.57
C ARG A 242 -18.05 -14.98 -2.33
N ILE A 243 -17.36 -14.94 -1.21
CA ILE A 243 -16.64 -16.07 -0.64
C ILE A 243 -17.65 -16.82 0.23
N PRO A 244 -17.99 -18.09 -0.07
CA PRO A 244 -18.89 -18.86 0.77
C PRO A 244 -18.36 -18.99 2.20
N MET A 245 -19.19 -18.66 3.19
CA MET A 245 -18.82 -18.74 4.61
C MET A 245 -19.45 -19.99 5.24
N SER A 246 -18.85 -20.45 6.35
CA SER A 246 -19.33 -21.59 7.15
C SER A 246 -19.50 -21.18 8.62
N HIS A 247 -20.19 -22.01 9.39
CA HIS A 247 -20.33 -21.84 10.85
C HIS A 247 -20.95 -20.52 11.32
N GLY A 248 -21.80 -19.89 10.49
CA GLY A 248 -22.45 -18.63 10.86
C GLY A 248 -21.53 -17.41 10.93
N VAL A 249 -20.36 -17.48 10.29
CA VAL A 249 -19.50 -16.31 10.12
C VAL A 249 -20.03 -15.46 8.98
N ASP A 250 -20.25 -14.17 9.22
CA ASP A 250 -20.86 -13.27 8.23
C ASP A 250 -19.87 -12.84 7.13
N SER A 251 -18.61 -12.60 7.49
CA SER A 251 -17.58 -12.12 6.55
C SER A 251 -16.17 -12.37 7.07
N LEU A 252 -15.18 -12.21 6.19
CA LEU A 252 -13.75 -12.13 6.53
C LEU A 252 -13.29 -10.68 6.67
N ASN A 253 -12.22 -10.45 7.41
CA ASN A 253 -11.45 -9.22 7.32
C ASN A 253 -11.12 -8.93 5.84
N VAL A 254 -11.22 -7.67 5.41
CA VAL A 254 -11.08 -7.29 4.00
C VAL A 254 -9.72 -7.69 3.41
N GLY A 255 -8.63 -7.65 4.17
CA GLY A 255 -7.31 -8.10 3.72
C GLY A 255 -7.25 -9.62 3.49
N ALA A 256 -7.94 -10.41 4.34
CA ALA A 256 -8.07 -11.86 4.18
C ALA A 256 -8.97 -12.20 2.98
N ALA A 257 -10.12 -11.54 2.86
CA ALA A 257 -11.03 -11.70 1.72
C ALA A 257 -10.31 -11.36 0.40
N ALA A 258 -9.52 -10.29 0.38
CA ALA A 258 -8.70 -9.92 -0.76
C ALA A 258 -7.73 -11.03 -1.18
N ALA A 259 -7.00 -11.62 -0.23
CA ALA A 259 -6.05 -12.70 -0.53
C ALA A 259 -6.73 -13.92 -1.16
N VAL A 260 -7.90 -14.33 -0.64
CA VAL A 260 -8.71 -15.41 -1.20
C VAL A 260 -9.18 -15.08 -2.62
N ALA A 261 -9.71 -13.87 -2.81
CA ALA A 261 -10.21 -13.44 -4.11
C ALA A 261 -9.08 -13.32 -5.15
N PHE A 262 -7.90 -12.80 -4.77
CA PHE A 262 -6.75 -12.74 -5.66
C PHE A 262 -6.23 -14.12 -6.05
N TYR A 263 -6.23 -15.07 -5.12
CA TYR A 263 -5.90 -16.46 -5.42
C TYR A 263 -6.86 -17.05 -6.46
N ALA A 264 -8.16 -16.82 -6.31
CA ALA A 264 -9.16 -17.29 -7.28
C ALA A 264 -8.97 -16.69 -8.69
N VAL A 265 -8.48 -15.43 -8.76
CA VAL A 265 -8.12 -14.78 -10.04
C VAL A 265 -6.81 -15.33 -10.62
N ALA A 266 -5.86 -15.69 -9.75
CA ALA A 266 -4.54 -16.17 -10.18
C ALA A 266 -4.53 -17.65 -10.61
N THR A 267 -5.40 -18.50 -10.03
CA THR A 267 -5.49 -19.93 -10.33
C THR A 267 -6.02 -20.13 -11.75
N GLY A 268 -5.17 -20.38 -12.68
CA GLY A 268 -5.49 -20.53 -14.12
C GLY A 268 -4.38 -19.99 -15.01
N ARG A 269 -3.35 -19.38 -14.44
CA ARG A 269 -2.14 -19.12 -15.21
C ARG A 269 -1.49 -20.45 -15.57
N PRO A 270 -1.23 -20.74 -16.87
CA PRO A 270 -0.30 -21.81 -17.22
C PRO A 270 1.02 -21.50 -16.50
N GLY A 271 1.55 -22.47 -15.79
CA GLY A 271 2.63 -22.33 -14.81
C GLY A 271 3.78 -21.45 -15.28
N THR A 272 4.16 -20.52 -14.41
CA THR A 272 5.49 -19.91 -14.42
C THR A 272 6.51 -20.87 -13.84
#